data_238d1966ccc2b6c8372b61ac3755853d
#
_entry.id   238d1966ccc2b6c8372b61ac3755853d
#
_cell.length_a   1.000
_cell.length_b   1.000
_cell.length_c   1.000
_cell.angle_alpha   90.00
_cell.angle_beta   90.00
_cell.angle_gamma   90.00
#
_symmetry.space_group_name_H-M   'P 1'
#
loop_
_entity.id
_entity.type
_entity.pdbx_description
1 polymer ?
#
loop_
_entity_poly.entity_id
_entity_poly.type
_entity_poly.pdbx_seq_one_letter_code
_entity_poly.pdbx_strand_id
1 'polypeptide(L)'
;MMRSLFSGVSGLKVHQTKMDVIGNNISNVNTVGFKASSVTFSDVFYQTTQSATGPNASTGTAGRNAMQIGLGSNVASITTSVNVTGASQRTDNPFDVMIDGDGFFIVNYGGTNYFTKAGSFNIDAQGNLCTPSGAFVMGWQVDPGDPTKTVASEVSPLRIMSPENMYTTPEATTKAYVSGNIDSKDSQVAYNGTGIMVTLNFYDSRGHAYKAELRVRQADDEATNVYAVDVVDIKDETGKSIFVVEEEDTDGSKRYTRSGISQISFGDVTYDVEVDEETGEVTLEAGDSVLLTFNGATGAFVSIGDGSTTGDTNDDELKYVTLTIGATASTGGNPFRPIDIDFSKTTM
;
A
#
# COMPACT_ATOMS: atom_id res chain seq x y z
N MET A 1 -48.68 5.55 -58.29
CA MET A 1 -49.09 4.76 -57.09
C MET A 1 -48.02 3.75 -56.66
N MET A 2 -47.35 3.00 -57.55
CA MET A 2 -46.34 2.02 -57.22
C MET A 2 -45.15 2.63 -56.45
N ARG A 3 -44.69 3.85 -56.79
CA ARG A 3 -43.51 4.51 -56.15
C ARG A 3 -43.78 4.87 -54.68
N SER A 4 -44.94 5.40 -54.38
CA SER A 4 -45.32 5.75 -53.00
C SER A 4 -45.43 4.50 -52.13
N LEU A 5 -45.88 3.39 -52.68
CA LEU A 5 -45.94 2.10 -52.03
C LEU A 5 -44.53 1.59 -51.68
N PHE A 6 -43.58 1.63 -52.63
CA PHE A 6 -42.22 1.20 -52.46
C PHE A 6 -41.48 2.11 -51.42
N SER A 7 -41.69 3.43 -51.48
CA SER A 7 -41.14 4.37 -50.50
C SER A 7 -41.69 4.09 -49.11
N GLY A 8 -43.01 3.79 -48.98
CA GLY A 8 -43.59 3.40 -47.71
C GLY A 8 -43.05 2.09 -47.15
N VAL A 9 -42.88 1.08 -48.00
CA VAL A 9 -42.29 -0.23 -47.63
C VAL A 9 -40.85 -0.08 -47.20
N SER A 10 -40.03 0.73 -47.92
CA SER A 10 -38.64 0.99 -47.50
C SER A 10 -38.56 1.67 -46.14
N GLY A 11 -39.43 2.68 -45.88
CA GLY A 11 -39.53 3.35 -44.59
C GLY A 11 -39.91 2.40 -43.46
N LEU A 12 -40.89 1.53 -43.65
CA LEU A 12 -41.27 0.51 -42.67
C LEU A 12 -40.10 -0.42 -42.34
N LYS A 13 -39.37 -0.90 -43.36
CA LYS A 13 -38.22 -1.80 -43.18
C LYS A 13 -37.09 -1.17 -42.37
N VAL A 14 -36.81 0.10 -42.64
CA VAL A 14 -35.78 0.87 -41.96
C VAL A 14 -36.18 1.12 -40.50
N HIS A 15 -37.45 1.49 -40.26
CA HIS A 15 -37.93 1.68 -38.90
C HIS A 15 -38.02 0.36 -38.11
N GLN A 16 -38.33 -0.76 -38.75
CA GLN A 16 -38.25 -2.08 -38.12
C GLN A 16 -36.83 -2.36 -37.61
N THR A 17 -35.81 -2.19 -38.46
CA THR A 17 -34.41 -2.37 -38.07
C THR A 17 -34.02 -1.44 -36.89
N LYS A 18 -34.51 -0.20 -36.92
CA LYS A 18 -34.29 0.73 -35.81
C LYS A 18 -34.94 0.23 -34.50
N MET A 19 -36.16 -0.29 -34.58
CA MET A 19 -36.84 -0.85 -33.41
C MET A 19 -36.13 -2.09 -32.85
N ASP A 20 -35.58 -2.94 -33.72
CA ASP A 20 -34.80 -4.12 -33.30
C ASP A 20 -33.56 -3.70 -32.54
N VAL A 21 -32.82 -2.67 -33.01
CA VAL A 21 -31.66 -2.13 -32.32
C VAL A 21 -32.03 -1.47 -30.97
N ILE A 22 -33.13 -0.70 -30.95
CA ILE A 22 -33.63 -0.09 -29.68
C ILE A 22 -34.06 -1.18 -28.71
N GLY A 23 -34.78 -2.20 -29.18
CA GLY A 23 -35.18 -3.34 -28.35
C GLY A 23 -33.99 -4.06 -27.74
N ASN A 24 -32.93 -4.27 -28.50
CA ASN A 24 -31.67 -4.83 -27.98
C ASN A 24 -31.01 -3.91 -26.94
N ASN A 25 -30.96 -2.60 -27.18
CA ASN A 25 -30.42 -1.66 -26.19
C ASN A 25 -31.20 -1.66 -24.86
N ILE A 26 -32.54 -1.73 -24.94
CA ILE A 26 -33.43 -1.76 -23.77
C ILE A 26 -33.25 -3.08 -22.99
N SER A 27 -33.22 -4.22 -23.72
CA SER A 27 -33.04 -5.52 -23.06
C SER A 27 -31.72 -5.67 -22.34
N ASN A 28 -30.68 -4.94 -22.75
CA ASN A 28 -29.34 -4.95 -22.18
C ASN A 28 -29.03 -3.75 -21.29
N VAL A 29 -30.02 -2.97 -20.85
CA VAL A 29 -29.80 -1.77 -20.02
C VAL A 29 -29.09 -2.11 -18.69
N ASN A 30 -29.33 -3.29 -18.14
CA ASN A 30 -28.70 -3.78 -16.90
C ASN A 30 -27.48 -4.67 -17.14
N THR A 31 -27.05 -4.84 -18.39
CA THR A 31 -25.86 -5.64 -18.72
C THR A 31 -24.60 -4.80 -18.50
N VAL A 32 -23.74 -5.21 -17.55
CA VAL A 32 -22.49 -4.52 -17.23
C VAL A 32 -21.56 -4.50 -18.45
N GLY A 33 -21.07 -3.31 -18.79
CA GLY A 33 -20.16 -3.12 -19.92
C GLY A 33 -20.85 -3.16 -21.30
N PHE A 34 -22.19 -3.25 -21.38
CA PHE A 34 -22.91 -3.18 -22.63
C PHE A 34 -22.68 -1.85 -23.36
N LYS A 35 -22.59 -1.90 -24.67
CA LYS A 35 -22.38 -0.73 -25.53
C LYS A 35 -23.59 -0.54 -26.44
N ALA A 36 -24.28 0.58 -26.26
CA ALA A 36 -25.45 0.90 -27.04
C ALA A 36 -25.11 1.06 -28.52
N SER A 37 -25.99 0.54 -29.37
CA SER A 37 -25.90 0.71 -30.83
C SER A 37 -26.89 1.75 -31.30
N SER A 38 -26.53 2.50 -32.34
CA SER A 38 -27.36 3.48 -33.01
C SER A 38 -27.45 3.20 -34.51
N VAL A 39 -28.59 3.54 -35.07
CA VAL A 39 -28.87 3.33 -36.52
C VAL A 39 -28.97 4.67 -37.19
N THR A 40 -28.23 4.86 -38.26
CA THR A 40 -28.32 6.03 -39.14
C THR A 40 -28.97 5.65 -40.49
N PHE A 41 -29.68 6.58 -41.05
CA PHE A 41 -30.41 6.39 -42.30
C PHE A 41 -29.81 7.23 -43.41
N SER A 42 -29.95 6.76 -44.64
CA SER A 42 -29.70 7.50 -45.88
C SER A 42 -30.90 7.47 -46.75
N ASP A 43 -31.08 8.51 -47.53
CA ASP A 43 -32.02 8.50 -48.66
C ASP A 43 -31.48 7.62 -49.80
N VAL A 44 -32.40 7.06 -50.60
CA VAL A 44 -32.03 6.18 -51.70
C VAL A 44 -31.62 7.03 -52.90
N PHE A 45 -32.54 7.44 -53.73
CA PHE A 45 -32.30 8.27 -54.90
C PHE A 45 -33.49 9.22 -55.11
N TYR A 46 -33.21 10.31 -55.78
CA TYR A 46 -34.26 11.25 -56.28
C TYR A 46 -34.54 11.05 -57.73
N GLN A 47 -35.80 10.97 -58.08
CA GLN A 47 -36.22 11.02 -59.45
C GLN A 47 -36.59 12.45 -59.79
N THR A 48 -35.93 13.03 -60.83
CA THR A 48 -36.23 14.34 -61.31
C THR A 48 -37.49 14.24 -62.28
N THR A 49 -38.58 14.91 -61.88
CA THR A 49 -39.81 14.98 -62.63
C THR A 49 -39.81 16.18 -63.60
N GLN A 50 -39.09 17.22 -63.24
CA GLN A 50 -38.91 18.41 -64.06
C GLN A 50 -37.48 18.93 -63.87
N SER A 51 -36.78 19.20 -64.99
CA SER A 51 -35.45 19.80 -64.95
C SER A 51 -35.52 21.31 -64.66
N ALA A 52 -34.49 21.85 -64.02
CA ALA A 52 -34.35 23.28 -63.88
C ALA A 52 -34.22 23.97 -65.24
N THR A 53 -34.85 25.13 -65.38
CA THR A 53 -34.68 26.00 -66.54
C THR A 53 -34.25 27.38 -66.13
N GLY A 54 -33.27 27.94 -66.83
CA GLY A 54 -32.79 29.32 -66.57
C GLY A 54 -33.82 30.35 -67.08
N PRO A 55 -33.70 31.60 -66.60
CA PRO A 55 -34.52 32.68 -67.07
C PRO A 55 -34.15 32.97 -68.53
N ASN A 56 -35.19 33.20 -69.38
CA ASN A 56 -35.02 33.56 -70.80
C ASN A 56 -35.57 34.96 -70.99
N ALA A 57 -34.67 35.92 -71.25
CA ALA A 57 -35.02 37.32 -71.45
C ALA A 57 -35.79 37.56 -72.75
N SER A 58 -35.66 36.70 -73.81
CA SER A 58 -36.33 36.87 -75.09
C SER A 58 -37.79 36.42 -75.07
N THR A 59 -38.18 35.52 -74.16
CA THR A 59 -39.56 35.04 -73.97
C THR A 59 -40.23 35.59 -72.73
N GLY A 60 -39.52 36.41 -71.89
CA GLY A 60 -40.03 36.98 -70.65
C GLY A 60 -40.35 35.95 -69.55
N THR A 61 -39.80 34.75 -69.65
CA THR A 61 -40.08 33.68 -68.70
C THR A 61 -39.00 33.62 -67.60
N ALA A 62 -39.44 33.54 -66.32
CA ALA A 62 -38.56 33.36 -65.13
C ALA A 62 -38.02 31.92 -65.08
N GLY A 63 -36.86 31.75 -64.49
CA GLY A 63 -36.27 30.42 -64.19
C GLY A 63 -37.14 29.58 -63.27
N ARG A 64 -37.15 28.28 -63.46
CA ARG A 64 -37.86 27.31 -62.61
C ARG A 64 -36.83 26.36 -61.95
N ASN A 65 -36.98 26.06 -60.65
CA ASN A 65 -36.20 25.06 -59.97
C ASN A 65 -36.58 23.65 -60.41
N ALA A 66 -35.62 22.71 -60.27
CA ALA A 66 -35.92 21.29 -60.54
C ALA A 66 -36.92 20.75 -59.49
N MET A 67 -37.82 19.90 -59.99
CA MET A 67 -38.73 19.14 -59.12
C MET A 67 -38.26 17.71 -59.04
N GLN A 68 -37.99 17.23 -57.79
CA GLN A 68 -37.46 15.89 -57.53
C GLN A 68 -38.38 15.19 -56.52
N ILE A 69 -38.55 13.88 -56.71
CA ILE A 69 -39.28 13.01 -55.77
C ILE A 69 -38.31 11.95 -55.24
N GLY A 70 -38.17 11.85 -53.87
CA GLY A 70 -37.39 10.79 -53.24
C GLY A 70 -38.05 9.42 -53.39
N LEU A 71 -37.23 8.38 -53.50
CA LEU A 71 -37.67 6.99 -53.70
C LEU A 71 -37.68 6.15 -52.44
N GLY A 72 -37.37 6.77 -51.28
CA GLY A 72 -37.37 6.09 -49.98
C GLY A 72 -36.10 6.24 -49.21
N SER A 73 -35.96 5.48 -48.14
CA SER A 73 -34.81 5.47 -47.24
C SER A 73 -34.19 4.08 -47.09
N ASN A 74 -32.91 4.05 -46.76
CA ASN A 74 -32.18 2.82 -46.48
C ASN A 74 -31.39 2.96 -45.15
N VAL A 75 -30.98 1.85 -44.54
CA VAL A 75 -30.06 1.85 -43.41
C VAL A 75 -28.66 2.19 -43.90
N ALA A 76 -28.08 3.28 -43.42
CA ALA A 76 -26.73 3.69 -43.80
C ALA A 76 -25.69 2.95 -42.98
N SER A 77 -25.84 2.95 -41.66
CA SER A 77 -24.95 2.22 -40.74
C SER A 77 -25.62 1.88 -39.43
N ILE A 78 -25.10 0.84 -38.76
CA ILE A 78 -25.37 0.53 -37.38
C ILE A 78 -24.02 0.66 -36.63
N THR A 79 -23.91 1.65 -35.77
CA THR A 79 -22.68 1.95 -35.04
C THR A 79 -22.83 1.65 -33.55
N THR A 80 -21.82 1.05 -32.96
CA THR A 80 -21.77 0.78 -31.52
C THR A 80 -20.84 1.78 -30.84
N SER A 81 -21.31 2.39 -29.76
CA SER A 81 -20.57 3.41 -28.99
C SER A 81 -19.55 2.75 -28.07
N VAL A 82 -18.39 2.30 -28.56
CA VAL A 82 -17.40 1.55 -27.83
C VAL A 82 -16.69 2.42 -26.75
N ASN A 83 -16.37 3.67 -27.09
CA ASN A 83 -15.57 4.55 -26.25
C ASN A 83 -16.37 5.28 -25.14
N VAL A 84 -17.69 5.33 -25.24
CA VAL A 84 -18.51 6.03 -24.25
C VAL A 84 -18.51 5.25 -22.94
N THR A 85 -18.01 5.88 -21.87
CA THR A 85 -18.09 5.35 -20.51
C THR A 85 -19.49 5.61 -19.95
N GLY A 86 -20.14 4.58 -19.42
CA GLY A 86 -21.44 4.69 -18.75
C GLY A 86 -21.30 5.24 -17.33
N ALA A 87 -22.44 5.35 -16.63
CA ALA A 87 -22.46 5.69 -15.22
C ALA A 87 -21.93 4.54 -14.35
N SER A 88 -21.29 4.86 -13.23
CA SER A 88 -20.89 3.87 -12.24
C SER A 88 -22.12 3.31 -11.52
N GLN A 89 -22.14 2.01 -11.33
CA GLN A 89 -23.13 1.32 -10.50
C GLN A 89 -22.42 0.85 -9.23
N ARG A 90 -22.96 1.23 -8.07
CA ARG A 90 -22.44 0.75 -6.80
C ARG A 90 -22.89 -0.70 -6.57
N THR A 91 -21.94 -1.55 -6.25
CA THR A 91 -22.14 -2.93 -5.81
C THR A 91 -21.50 -3.11 -4.43
N ASP A 92 -21.90 -4.15 -3.70
CA ASP A 92 -21.30 -4.47 -2.39
C ASP A 92 -20.15 -5.49 -2.50
N ASN A 93 -19.73 -5.80 -3.72
CA ASN A 93 -18.60 -6.69 -3.98
C ASN A 93 -17.29 -5.90 -4.11
N PRO A 94 -16.26 -6.19 -3.31
CA PRO A 94 -14.99 -5.46 -3.33
C PRO A 94 -14.18 -5.65 -4.63
N PHE A 95 -14.49 -6.68 -5.43
CA PHE A 95 -13.80 -6.96 -6.69
C PHE A 95 -14.48 -6.38 -7.91
N ASP A 96 -15.63 -5.73 -7.74
CA ASP A 96 -16.27 -5.00 -8.82
C ASP A 96 -15.60 -3.65 -8.98
N VAL A 97 -14.96 -3.43 -10.12
CA VAL A 97 -14.18 -2.22 -10.42
C VAL A 97 -14.63 -1.60 -11.74
N MET A 98 -14.58 -0.29 -11.81
CA MET A 98 -14.87 0.48 -13.02
C MET A 98 -13.63 1.28 -13.43
N ILE A 99 -13.35 1.33 -14.73
CA ILE A 99 -12.35 2.24 -15.29
C ILE A 99 -13.00 3.60 -15.51
N ASP A 100 -12.51 4.63 -14.82
CA ASP A 100 -12.84 6.02 -15.10
C ASP A 100 -11.84 6.57 -16.13
N GLY A 101 -12.26 6.62 -17.39
CA GLY A 101 -11.41 7.06 -18.51
C GLY A 101 -11.43 6.13 -19.72
N ASP A 102 -10.46 6.33 -20.63
CA ASP A 102 -10.34 5.68 -21.94
C ASP A 102 -9.53 4.36 -21.90
N GLY A 103 -9.78 3.50 -20.93
CA GLY A 103 -9.10 2.22 -20.80
C GLY A 103 -10.03 1.02 -21.02
N PHE A 104 -9.41 -0.17 -21.11
CA PHE A 104 -10.10 -1.47 -21.13
C PHE A 104 -9.36 -2.42 -20.20
N PHE A 105 -10.11 -3.31 -19.56
CA PHE A 105 -9.53 -4.49 -18.91
C PHE A 105 -9.07 -5.48 -19.97
N ILE A 106 -7.94 -6.09 -19.76
CA ILE A 106 -7.43 -7.18 -20.58
C ILE A 106 -7.87 -8.48 -19.95
N VAL A 107 -8.57 -9.32 -20.70
CA VAL A 107 -9.00 -10.63 -20.21
C VAL A 107 -8.52 -11.71 -21.19
N ASN A 108 -8.03 -12.83 -20.66
CA ASN A 108 -7.57 -13.95 -21.47
C ASN A 108 -8.57 -15.11 -21.39
N TYR A 109 -9.03 -15.55 -22.52
CA TYR A 109 -9.87 -16.73 -22.64
C TYR A 109 -9.31 -17.66 -23.72
N GLY A 110 -9.00 -18.89 -23.33
CA GLY A 110 -8.45 -19.89 -24.26
C GLY A 110 -7.12 -19.48 -24.92
N GLY A 111 -6.26 -18.69 -24.23
CA GLY A 111 -4.96 -18.25 -24.74
C GLY A 111 -5.02 -16.99 -25.60
N THR A 112 -6.20 -16.41 -25.83
CA THR A 112 -6.37 -15.17 -26.60
C THR A 112 -6.77 -14.03 -25.68
N ASN A 113 -6.14 -12.85 -25.88
CA ASN A 113 -6.45 -11.65 -25.13
C ASN A 113 -7.62 -10.89 -25.75
N TYR A 114 -8.60 -10.55 -24.94
CA TYR A 114 -9.74 -9.73 -25.28
C TYR A 114 -9.78 -8.48 -24.42
N PHE A 115 -10.50 -7.46 -24.88
CA PHE A 115 -10.64 -6.19 -24.16
C PHE A 115 -12.10 -5.99 -23.75
N THR A 116 -12.33 -5.64 -22.50
CA THR A 116 -13.68 -5.38 -21.98
C THR A 116 -13.69 -4.17 -21.05
N LYS A 117 -14.85 -3.50 -20.95
CA LYS A 117 -15.11 -2.51 -19.90
C LYS A 117 -15.94 -3.09 -18.74
N ALA A 118 -16.40 -4.34 -18.86
CA ALA A 118 -17.09 -5.02 -17.76
C ALA A 118 -16.08 -5.33 -16.66
N GLY A 119 -16.32 -4.81 -15.47
CA GLY A 119 -15.42 -4.91 -14.31
C GLY A 119 -16.01 -5.71 -13.17
N SER A 120 -17.01 -6.57 -13.41
CA SER A 120 -17.49 -7.51 -12.42
C SER A 120 -16.57 -8.74 -12.40
N PHE A 121 -15.75 -8.85 -11.37
CA PHE A 121 -14.75 -9.90 -11.25
C PHE A 121 -15.00 -10.76 -10.03
N ASN A 122 -14.52 -12.00 -10.09
CA ASN A 122 -14.51 -12.96 -9.01
C ASN A 122 -13.09 -13.49 -8.80
N ILE A 123 -12.86 -14.15 -7.67
CA ILE A 123 -11.59 -14.84 -7.39
C ILE A 123 -11.82 -16.33 -7.53
N ASP A 124 -10.91 -17.01 -8.22
CA ASP A 124 -10.91 -18.47 -8.33
C ASP A 124 -10.28 -19.14 -7.09
N ALA A 125 -10.31 -20.48 -7.03
CA ALA A 125 -9.74 -21.24 -5.93
C ALA A 125 -8.21 -21.12 -5.81
N GLN A 126 -7.51 -20.66 -6.86
CA GLN A 126 -6.08 -20.41 -6.87
C GLN A 126 -5.71 -18.96 -6.55
N GLY A 127 -6.71 -18.10 -6.32
CA GLY A 127 -6.52 -16.71 -6.00
C GLY A 127 -6.34 -15.78 -7.20
N ASN A 128 -6.65 -16.26 -8.43
CA ASN A 128 -6.59 -15.43 -9.62
C ASN A 128 -7.88 -14.64 -9.81
N LEU A 129 -7.76 -13.42 -10.33
CA LEU A 129 -8.90 -12.61 -10.70
C LEU A 129 -9.47 -13.10 -12.04
N CYS A 130 -10.75 -13.40 -12.08
CA CYS A 130 -11.44 -13.91 -13.25
C CYS A 130 -12.79 -13.22 -13.48
N THR A 131 -13.27 -13.27 -14.72
CA THR A 131 -14.63 -12.85 -15.08
C THR A 131 -15.64 -13.94 -14.71
N PRO A 132 -16.94 -13.64 -14.58
CA PRO A 132 -17.98 -14.66 -14.39
C PRO A 132 -18.03 -15.72 -15.50
N SER A 133 -17.49 -15.42 -16.68
CA SER A 133 -17.36 -16.36 -17.82
C SER A 133 -16.12 -17.26 -17.74
N GLY A 134 -15.27 -17.11 -16.71
CA GLY A 134 -14.06 -17.90 -16.51
C GLY A 134 -12.83 -17.42 -17.30
N ALA A 135 -12.82 -16.18 -17.80
CA ALA A 135 -11.64 -15.58 -18.40
C ALA A 135 -10.74 -14.97 -17.31
N PHE A 136 -9.43 -15.18 -17.39
CA PHE A 136 -8.47 -14.56 -16.47
C PHE A 136 -8.30 -13.07 -16.77
N VAL A 137 -8.29 -12.25 -15.73
CA VAL A 137 -7.93 -10.84 -15.86
C VAL A 137 -6.41 -10.72 -15.88
N MET A 138 -5.90 -10.03 -16.89
CA MET A 138 -4.48 -9.89 -17.14
C MET A 138 -3.99 -8.53 -16.72
N GLY A 139 -2.76 -8.48 -16.22
CA GLY A 139 -2.12 -7.23 -15.80
C GLY A 139 -0.65 -7.41 -15.48
N TRP A 140 -0.04 -6.38 -14.93
CA TRP A 140 1.33 -6.40 -14.43
C TRP A 140 1.34 -6.78 -12.97
N GLN A 141 2.24 -7.67 -12.60
CA GLN A 141 2.46 -8.03 -11.19
C GLN A 141 3.23 -6.93 -10.47
N VAL A 142 3.06 -6.88 -9.16
CA VAL A 142 3.83 -6.01 -8.26
C VAL A 142 5.22 -6.62 -8.05
N ASP A 143 6.24 -5.79 -7.90
CA ASP A 143 7.59 -6.24 -7.55
C ASP A 143 7.59 -6.81 -6.12
N PRO A 144 8.02 -8.07 -5.90
CA PRO A 144 8.08 -8.66 -4.56
C PRO A 144 8.98 -7.89 -3.58
N GLY A 145 9.95 -7.14 -4.09
CA GLY A 145 10.88 -6.34 -3.28
C GLY A 145 10.40 -4.92 -2.95
N ASP A 146 9.47 -4.38 -3.74
CA ASP A 146 8.95 -3.03 -3.56
C ASP A 146 7.47 -2.97 -3.97
N PRO A 147 6.52 -3.04 -3.02
CA PRO A 147 5.10 -3.08 -3.31
C PRO A 147 4.56 -1.80 -3.97
N THR A 148 5.37 -0.75 -4.07
CA THR A 148 4.99 0.49 -4.77
C THR A 148 5.30 0.47 -6.25
N LYS A 149 6.10 -0.51 -6.71
CA LYS A 149 6.51 -0.65 -8.11
C LYS A 149 5.82 -1.82 -8.79
N THR A 150 5.38 -1.59 -10.01
CA THR A 150 4.87 -2.64 -10.88
C THR A 150 5.94 -3.05 -11.89
N VAL A 151 6.09 -4.36 -12.11
CA VAL A 151 7.01 -4.89 -13.12
C VAL A 151 6.30 -4.82 -14.48
N ALA A 152 6.65 -3.81 -15.29
CA ALA A 152 6.13 -3.64 -16.64
C ALA A 152 6.77 -4.67 -17.60
N SER A 153 6.39 -5.94 -17.46
CA SER A 153 6.75 -7.05 -18.32
C SER A 153 5.57 -7.48 -19.20
N GLU A 154 5.60 -8.69 -19.71
CA GLU A 154 4.43 -9.28 -20.36
C GLU A 154 3.25 -9.37 -19.37
N VAL A 155 2.04 -9.09 -19.88
CA VAL A 155 0.83 -9.20 -19.07
C VAL A 155 0.59 -10.66 -18.67
N SER A 156 0.42 -10.89 -17.39
CA SER A 156 0.16 -12.19 -16.78
C SER A 156 -1.16 -12.21 -16.03
N PRO A 157 -1.76 -13.37 -15.72
CA PRO A 157 -2.95 -13.45 -14.89
C PRO A 157 -2.71 -12.78 -13.54
N LEU A 158 -3.62 -11.87 -13.14
CA LEU A 158 -3.53 -11.19 -11.85
C LEU A 158 -3.91 -12.15 -10.73
N ARG A 159 -2.92 -12.49 -9.90
CA ARG A 159 -3.09 -13.31 -8.72
C ARG A 159 -3.13 -12.42 -7.47
N ILE A 160 -4.34 -12.16 -6.95
CA ILE A 160 -4.54 -11.27 -5.81
C ILE A 160 -4.29 -12.02 -4.49
N MET A 161 -4.84 -13.22 -4.36
CA MET A 161 -4.69 -14.05 -3.16
C MET A 161 -3.59 -15.10 -3.35
N SER A 162 -2.37 -14.66 -3.70
CA SER A 162 -1.21 -15.54 -3.60
C SER A 162 -0.74 -15.61 -2.13
N PRO A 163 -0.08 -16.69 -1.70
CA PRO A 163 0.52 -16.76 -0.37
C PRO A 163 1.49 -15.59 -0.10
N GLU A 164 2.18 -15.11 -1.11
CA GLU A 164 3.10 -13.96 -1.04
C GLU A 164 2.38 -12.64 -0.74
N ASN A 165 1.13 -12.47 -1.21
CA ASN A 165 0.32 -11.27 -0.95
C ASN A 165 -0.52 -11.36 0.32
N MET A 166 -0.69 -12.58 0.87
CA MET A 166 -1.46 -12.78 2.10
C MET A 166 -0.69 -12.48 3.37
N TYR A 167 0.64 -12.51 3.32
CA TYR A 167 1.50 -12.29 4.46
C TYR A 167 2.52 -11.19 4.12
N THR A 168 2.58 -10.18 4.97
CA THR A 168 3.67 -9.20 4.93
C THR A 168 4.92 -9.84 5.52
N THR A 169 6.06 -9.71 4.85
CA THR A 169 7.34 -10.11 5.43
C THR A 169 7.60 -9.27 6.67
N PRO A 170 7.98 -9.89 7.80
CA PRO A 170 8.31 -9.14 9.00
C PRO A 170 9.54 -8.25 8.75
N GLU A 171 9.47 -7.03 9.28
CA GLU A 171 10.58 -6.08 9.26
C GLU A 171 11.06 -5.79 10.67
N ALA A 172 12.37 -5.78 10.86
CA ALA A 172 12.96 -5.41 12.12
C ALA A 172 12.76 -3.92 12.40
N THR A 173 12.53 -3.56 13.66
CA THR A 173 12.46 -2.17 14.10
C THR A 173 13.84 -1.52 13.94
N THR A 174 13.89 -0.38 13.27
CA THR A 174 15.12 0.40 13.07
C THR A 174 15.07 1.76 13.75
N LYS A 175 13.87 2.26 14.09
CA LYS A 175 13.70 3.55 14.77
C LYS A 175 12.70 3.45 15.90
N ALA A 176 13.01 4.11 17.01
CA ALA A 176 12.13 4.21 18.14
C ALA A 176 12.14 5.65 18.70
N TYR A 177 11.11 6.01 19.44
CA TYR A 177 10.96 7.34 20.01
C TYR A 177 10.62 7.22 21.48
N VAL A 178 11.34 7.95 22.30
CA VAL A 178 11.04 8.12 23.72
C VAL A 178 10.47 9.52 23.93
N SER A 179 9.38 9.61 24.67
CA SER A 179 8.77 10.89 25.02
C SER A 179 8.26 10.85 26.44
N GLY A 180 8.34 11.96 27.13
CA GLY A 180 7.87 12.08 28.51
C GLY A 180 8.59 13.18 29.27
N ASN A 181 8.26 13.31 30.54
CA ASN A 181 8.88 14.26 31.45
C ASN A 181 9.55 13.52 32.59
N ILE A 182 10.79 13.90 32.90
CA ILE A 182 11.55 13.40 34.08
C ILE A 182 11.37 14.43 35.21
N ASP A 183 10.78 14.01 36.31
CA ASP A 183 10.69 14.88 37.50
C ASP A 183 12.02 14.81 38.25
N SER A 184 12.79 15.89 38.22
CA SER A 184 14.09 16.02 38.92
C SER A 184 13.99 15.95 40.43
N LYS A 185 12.78 16.05 41.02
CA LYS A 185 12.52 15.95 42.45
C LYS A 185 12.07 14.57 42.89
N ASP A 186 11.88 13.65 41.97
CA ASP A 186 11.50 12.27 42.30
C ASP A 186 12.70 11.55 42.95
N SER A 187 12.50 11.02 44.13
CA SER A 187 13.50 10.27 44.87
C SER A 187 14.00 9.01 44.18
N GLN A 188 13.20 8.48 43.23
CA GLN A 188 13.59 7.32 42.43
C GLN A 188 14.66 7.68 41.39
N VAL A 189 14.58 8.90 40.84
CA VAL A 189 15.52 9.38 39.81
C VAL A 189 16.82 9.90 40.42
N ALA A 190 16.84 10.21 41.72
CA ALA A 190 18.02 10.73 42.41
C ALA A 190 19.25 9.82 42.19
N TYR A 191 20.45 10.38 42.35
CA TYR A 191 21.73 9.67 42.15
C TYR A 191 21.82 8.32 42.86
N ASN A 192 21.30 8.27 44.11
CA ASN A 192 21.23 7.04 44.93
C ASN A 192 19.86 6.31 44.80
N GLY A 193 19.02 6.73 43.88
CA GLY A 193 17.70 6.12 43.67
C GLY A 193 17.76 4.83 42.83
N THR A 194 16.63 4.11 42.81
CA THR A 194 16.50 2.86 42.06
C THR A 194 16.47 3.08 40.54
N GLY A 195 16.28 4.32 40.10
CA GLY A 195 16.04 4.69 38.71
C GLY A 195 14.59 4.46 38.24
N ILE A 196 14.18 5.18 37.23
CA ILE A 196 12.89 4.96 36.55
C ILE A 196 13.12 3.99 35.40
N MET A 197 12.28 2.96 35.34
CA MET A 197 12.34 1.99 34.26
C MET A 197 11.48 2.46 33.06
N VAL A 198 12.12 2.58 31.90
CA VAL A 198 11.49 2.89 30.61
C VAL A 198 11.54 1.65 29.74
N THR A 199 10.45 1.31 29.13
CA THR A 199 10.34 0.09 28.31
C THR A 199 10.19 0.44 26.84
N LEU A 200 11.01 -0.19 26.00
CA LEU A 200 10.98 -0.06 24.55
C LEU A 200 10.58 -1.39 23.93
N ASN A 201 9.48 -1.41 23.18
CA ASN A 201 9.07 -2.59 22.43
C ASN A 201 9.61 -2.51 21.00
N PHE A 202 10.18 -3.61 20.52
CA PHE A 202 10.72 -3.71 19.16
C PHE A 202 10.56 -5.13 18.61
N TYR A 203 10.74 -5.26 17.29
CA TYR A 203 10.62 -6.52 16.57
C TYR A 203 11.93 -6.87 15.88
N ASP A 204 12.22 -8.18 15.80
CA ASP A 204 13.33 -8.69 14.99
C ASP A 204 12.95 -8.85 13.51
N SER A 205 13.91 -9.26 12.69
CA SER A 205 13.68 -9.51 11.26
C SER A 205 12.78 -10.73 10.98
N ARG A 206 12.42 -11.51 12.00
CA ARG A 206 11.52 -12.65 11.92
C ARG A 206 10.11 -12.32 12.45
N GLY A 207 9.92 -11.13 13.02
CA GLY A 207 8.64 -10.66 13.55
C GLY A 207 8.38 -11.04 15.01
N HIS A 208 9.36 -11.54 15.75
CA HIS A 208 9.23 -11.75 17.19
C HIS A 208 9.29 -10.42 17.92
N ALA A 209 8.44 -10.26 18.92
CA ALA A 209 8.41 -9.06 19.76
C ALA A 209 9.38 -9.19 20.93
N TYR A 210 10.11 -8.11 21.18
CA TYR A 210 11.04 -7.98 22.30
C TYR A 210 10.78 -6.69 23.05
N LYS A 211 11.24 -6.66 24.30
CA LYS A 211 11.09 -5.53 25.21
C LYS A 211 12.44 -5.21 25.85
N ALA A 212 13.02 -4.07 25.49
CA ALA A 212 14.19 -3.55 26.17
C ALA A 212 13.76 -2.73 27.38
N GLU A 213 14.38 -2.97 28.52
CA GLU A 213 14.21 -2.26 29.78
C GLU A 213 15.40 -1.33 29.98
N LEU A 214 15.11 -0.03 29.92
CA LEU A 214 16.10 1.03 30.13
C LEU A 214 15.87 1.63 31.52
N ARG A 215 16.95 1.93 32.25
CA ARG A 215 16.89 2.59 33.52
C ARG A 215 17.45 4.01 33.41
N VAL A 216 16.67 4.99 33.84
CA VAL A 216 17.05 6.40 33.87
C VAL A 216 17.25 6.83 35.31
N ARG A 217 18.44 7.37 35.65
CA ARG A 217 18.78 7.90 36.97
C ARG A 217 19.67 9.12 36.81
N GLN A 218 19.77 9.96 37.82
CA GLN A 218 20.69 11.09 37.82
C GLN A 218 22.14 10.58 37.75
N ALA A 219 22.95 11.17 36.88
CA ALA A 219 24.32 10.70 36.65
C ALA A 219 25.28 11.08 37.75
N ASP A 220 25.09 12.26 38.37
CA ASP A 220 25.95 12.80 39.42
C ASP A 220 25.10 13.57 40.47
N ASP A 221 25.48 13.52 41.73
CA ASP A 221 24.77 14.20 42.82
C ASP A 221 24.82 15.75 42.69
N GLU A 222 25.86 16.28 42.03
CA GLU A 222 26.02 17.71 41.78
C GLU A 222 25.34 18.19 40.51
N ALA A 223 25.15 17.33 39.51
CA ALA A 223 24.58 17.66 38.18
C ALA A 223 23.08 17.33 38.08
N THR A 224 22.22 18.26 38.44
CA THR A 224 20.78 18.08 38.52
C THR A 224 20.08 17.99 37.16
N ASN A 225 20.78 18.24 36.07
CA ASN A 225 20.25 18.25 34.70
C ASN A 225 20.88 17.19 33.76
N VAL A 226 21.65 16.25 34.32
CA VAL A 226 22.28 15.16 33.57
C VAL A 226 21.83 13.81 34.15
N TYR A 227 21.30 12.96 33.29
CA TYR A 227 20.79 11.64 33.66
C TYR A 227 21.56 10.55 32.96
N ALA A 228 21.88 9.49 33.65
CA ALA A 228 22.43 8.26 33.08
C ALA A 228 21.29 7.38 32.56
N VAL A 229 21.43 6.87 31.38
CA VAL A 229 20.50 5.91 30.76
C VAL A 229 21.26 4.61 30.55
N ASP A 230 20.86 3.56 31.27
CA ASP A 230 21.47 2.23 31.22
C ASP A 230 20.49 1.21 30.66
N VAL A 231 20.99 0.22 29.88
CA VAL A 231 20.22 -0.96 29.54
C VAL A 231 20.25 -1.95 30.68
N VAL A 232 19.09 -2.39 31.15
CA VAL A 232 18.96 -3.33 32.27
C VAL A 232 18.77 -4.75 31.82
N ASP A 233 17.85 -4.98 30.89
CA ASP A 233 17.58 -6.31 30.36
C ASP A 233 16.81 -6.18 29.02
N ILE A 234 16.87 -7.24 28.22
CA ILE A 234 16.03 -7.38 27.03
C ILE A 234 15.28 -8.69 27.15
N LYS A 235 13.94 -8.61 27.16
CA LYS A 235 13.05 -9.73 27.36
C LYS A 235 12.30 -10.09 26.06
N ASP A 236 12.03 -11.36 25.88
CA ASP A 236 11.16 -11.86 24.83
C ASP A 236 9.67 -11.66 25.16
N GLU A 237 8.78 -12.08 24.26
CA GLU A 237 7.33 -12.02 24.43
C GLU A 237 6.85 -12.83 25.67
N THR A 238 7.60 -13.84 26.10
CA THR A 238 7.28 -14.65 27.30
C THR A 238 7.76 -14.01 28.60
N GLY A 239 8.48 -12.90 28.53
CA GLY A 239 9.06 -12.20 29.67
C GLY A 239 10.38 -12.80 30.16
N LYS A 240 10.99 -13.73 29.42
CA LYS A 240 12.31 -14.27 29.68
C LYS A 240 13.39 -13.38 29.06
N SER A 241 14.52 -13.24 29.75
CA SER A 241 15.69 -12.56 29.18
C SER A 241 16.24 -13.31 27.96
N ILE A 242 16.58 -12.57 26.90
CA ILE A 242 17.18 -13.14 25.68
C ILE A 242 18.62 -13.61 25.88
N PHE A 243 19.24 -13.25 27.01
CA PHE A 243 20.63 -13.58 27.33
C PHE A 243 20.78 -14.93 28.00
N VAL A 244 19.69 -15.55 28.43
CA VAL A 244 19.66 -16.77 29.23
C VAL A 244 19.02 -17.91 28.46
N VAL A 245 19.68 -19.05 28.46
CA VAL A 245 19.12 -20.33 28.03
C VAL A 245 18.92 -21.19 29.27
N GLU A 246 17.69 -21.64 29.50
CA GLU A 246 17.34 -22.55 30.57
C GLU A 246 17.53 -23.99 30.06
N GLU A 247 18.43 -24.74 30.70
CA GLU A 247 18.65 -26.16 30.45
C GLU A 247 18.14 -26.96 31.65
N GLU A 248 17.34 -27.99 31.39
CA GLU A 248 16.86 -28.90 32.42
C GLU A 248 17.78 -30.13 32.45
N ASP A 249 18.45 -30.38 33.59
CA ASP A 249 19.32 -31.52 33.73
C ASP A 249 18.49 -32.80 33.96
N THR A 250 19.12 -33.95 33.77
CA THR A 250 18.49 -35.30 33.88
C THR A 250 17.89 -35.59 35.25
N ASP A 251 18.28 -34.84 36.28
CA ASP A 251 17.73 -34.93 37.67
C ASP A 251 16.60 -33.96 37.97
N GLY A 252 16.18 -33.13 36.96
CA GLY A 252 15.11 -32.13 37.11
C GLY A 252 15.60 -30.78 37.71
N SER A 253 16.91 -30.62 37.89
CA SER A 253 17.47 -29.32 38.26
C SER A 253 17.57 -28.42 37.04
N LYS A 254 17.30 -27.12 37.23
CA LYS A 254 17.43 -26.09 36.17
C LYS A 254 18.81 -25.48 36.29
N ARG A 255 19.48 -25.43 35.16
CA ARG A 255 20.73 -24.73 34.98
C ARG A 255 20.55 -23.61 33.97
N TYR A 256 21.07 -22.46 34.28
CA TYR A 256 21.00 -21.31 33.39
C TYR A 256 22.35 -21.08 32.73
N THR A 257 22.34 -21.03 31.41
CA THR A 257 23.54 -20.79 30.62
C THR A 257 23.35 -19.55 29.74
N ARG A 258 24.48 -18.91 29.42
CA ARG A 258 24.48 -17.73 28.56
C ARG A 258 24.04 -18.09 27.16
N SER A 259 23.13 -17.28 26.56
CA SER A 259 22.74 -17.41 25.16
C SER A 259 23.88 -17.02 24.21
N GLY A 260 23.69 -17.22 22.90
CA GLY A 260 24.64 -16.78 21.89
C GLY A 260 24.81 -15.25 21.74
N ILE A 261 24.09 -14.45 22.52
CA ILE A 261 24.20 -12.99 22.54
C ILE A 261 25.16 -12.61 23.66
N SER A 262 26.36 -12.14 23.29
CA SER A 262 27.44 -11.90 24.22
C SER A 262 27.67 -10.43 24.56
N GLN A 263 27.13 -9.53 23.73
CA GLN A 263 27.47 -8.12 23.82
C GLN A 263 26.31 -7.24 23.32
N ILE A 264 26.04 -6.16 24.00
CA ILE A 264 25.13 -5.10 23.60
C ILE A 264 25.92 -3.81 23.57
N SER A 265 25.68 -2.95 22.58
CA SER A 265 26.12 -1.57 22.61
C SER A 265 24.93 -0.62 22.61
N PHE A 266 24.99 0.38 23.44
CA PHE A 266 24.03 1.47 23.51
C PHE A 266 24.80 2.78 23.35
N GLY A 267 24.72 3.35 22.15
CA GLY A 267 25.64 4.39 21.69
C GLY A 267 27.09 3.86 21.69
N ASP A 268 27.98 4.62 22.31
CA ASP A 268 29.40 4.26 22.42
C ASP A 268 29.69 3.34 23.63
N VAL A 269 28.68 3.08 24.48
CA VAL A 269 28.83 2.24 25.68
C VAL A 269 28.53 0.78 25.30
N THR A 270 29.47 -0.11 25.66
CA THR A 270 29.32 -1.55 25.46
C THR A 270 29.07 -2.23 26.79
N TYR A 271 28.07 -3.10 26.82
CA TYR A 271 27.68 -3.88 27.99
C TYR A 271 28.13 -5.33 27.80
N ASP A 272 28.85 -5.85 28.78
CA ASP A 272 29.12 -7.27 28.88
C ASP A 272 28.01 -7.97 29.67
N VAL A 273 27.59 -9.13 29.15
CA VAL A 273 26.49 -9.88 29.72
C VAL A 273 27.04 -10.90 30.72
N GLU A 274 26.63 -10.83 31.94
CA GLU A 274 26.88 -11.86 32.97
C GLU A 274 25.57 -12.54 33.37
N VAL A 275 25.60 -13.86 33.46
CA VAL A 275 24.45 -14.68 33.83
C VAL A 275 24.82 -15.51 35.04
N ASP A 276 24.03 -15.45 36.09
CA ASP A 276 24.15 -16.31 37.27
C ASP A 276 23.61 -17.72 36.90
N GLU A 277 24.45 -18.74 36.98
CA GLU A 277 24.12 -20.11 36.59
C GLU A 277 23.05 -20.77 37.50
N GLU A 278 22.88 -20.28 38.72
CA GLU A 278 21.95 -20.86 39.70
C GLU A 278 20.59 -20.16 39.70
N THR A 279 20.60 -18.83 39.59
CA THR A 279 19.36 -18.02 39.64
C THR A 279 18.81 -17.63 38.28
N GLY A 280 19.68 -17.61 37.26
CA GLY A 280 19.31 -17.11 35.91
C GLY A 280 19.19 -15.59 35.86
N GLU A 281 19.70 -14.87 36.89
CA GLU A 281 19.68 -13.42 36.88
C GLU A 281 20.73 -12.88 35.93
N VAL A 282 20.32 -11.88 35.11
CA VAL A 282 21.20 -11.24 34.15
C VAL A 282 21.70 -9.92 34.71
N THR A 283 22.98 -9.73 34.67
CA THR A 283 23.61 -8.46 34.97
C THR A 283 24.33 -7.94 33.73
N LEU A 284 24.01 -6.71 33.34
CA LEU A 284 24.69 -6.01 32.28
C LEU A 284 25.70 -5.05 32.89
N GLU A 285 26.99 -5.36 32.74
CA GLU A 285 28.07 -4.51 33.26
C GLU A 285 28.60 -3.62 32.14
N ALA A 286 28.66 -2.31 32.41
CA ALA A 286 29.29 -1.32 31.55
C ALA A 286 30.24 -0.45 32.37
N GLY A 287 31.33 -0.02 31.76
CA GLY A 287 32.27 0.90 32.37
C GLY A 287 31.73 2.32 32.53
N ASP A 288 30.85 2.71 31.64
CA ASP A 288 30.23 4.05 31.53
C ASP A 288 28.74 3.95 31.28
N SER A 289 28.03 5.08 31.41
CA SER A 289 26.58 5.20 31.07
C SER A 289 26.38 6.21 29.97
N VAL A 290 25.34 6.04 29.16
CA VAL A 290 24.93 7.06 28.20
C VAL A 290 24.27 8.22 28.92
N LEU A 291 24.74 9.45 28.68
CA LEU A 291 24.29 10.65 29.38
C LEU A 291 23.20 11.37 28.58
N LEU A 292 22.08 11.62 29.23
CA LEU A 292 20.95 12.41 28.72
C LEU A 292 20.98 13.77 29.42
N THR A 293 21.21 14.84 28.66
CA THR A 293 21.42 16.18 29.18
C THR A 293 20.24 17.09 28.86
N PHE A 294 19.78 17.84 29.84
CA PHE A 294 18.74 18.85 29.74
C PHE A 294 19.25 20.24 30.05
N ASN A 295 18.55 21.25 29.56
CA ASN A 295 18.80 22.64 29.94
C ASN A 295 18.20 22.89 31.33
N GLY A 296 19.04 23.13 32.33
CA GLY A 296 18.62 23.31 33.73
C GLY A 296 17.70 24.51 33.99
N ALA A 297 17.60 25.47 33.06
CA ALA A 297 16.70 26.64 33.17
C ALA A 297 15.34 26.42 32.54
N THR A 298 15.27 25.63 31.44
CA THR A 298 14.06 25.46 30.65
C THR A 298 13.49 24.04 30.70
N GLY A 299 14.28 23.07 31.18
CA GLY A 299 13.92 21.65 31.13
C GLY A 299 13.90 21.02 29.72
N ALA A 300 14.35 21.75 28.71
CA ALA A 300 14.37 21.26 27.35
C ALA A 300 15.54 20.27 27.12
N PHE A 301 15.31 19.27 26.29
CA PHE A 301 16.34 18.34 25.83
C PHE A 301 17.51 19.11 25.17
N VAL A 302 18.75 18.69 25.46
CA VAL A 302 19.97 19.23 24.86
C VAL A 302 20.67 18.17 24.02
N SER A 303 21.05 17.05 24.62
CA SER A 303 21.78 15.98 23.93
C SER A 303 21.67 14.65 24.65
N ILE A 304 21.97 13.57 23.91
CA ILE A 304 22.20 12.24 24.44
C ILE A 304 23.50 11.69 23.86
N GLY A 305 24.37 11.06 24.65
CA GLY A 305 25.67 10.52 24.26
C GLY A 305 26.61 10.31 25.42
N ASP A 306 27.91 10.18 25.14
CA ASP A 306 28.97 9.97 26.11
C ASP A 306 29.39 11.21 26.94
N GLY A 307 28.71 12.35 26.71
CA GLY A 307 29.05 13.61 27.38
C GLY A 307 30.26 14.33 26.79
N SER A 308 30.92 13.79 25.76
CA SER A 308 32.13 14.35 25.14
C SER A 308 31.86 15.46 24.12
N THR A 309 30.64 15.66 23.69
CA THR A 309 30.27 16.62 22.65
C THR A 309 30.02 18.00 23.22
N THR A 310 31.06 18.80 23.28
CA THR A 310 31.00 20.26 23.44
C THR A 310 30.69 20.90 22.10
N GLY A 311 29.42 21.24 21.87
CA GLY A 311 29.02 22.33 20.97
C GLY A 311 28.82 21.99 19.51
N ASP A 312 27.71 21.72 19.10
CA ASP A 312 26.92 22.34 18.04
C ASP A 312 25.47 21.80 18.10
N THR A 313 24.55 22.63 18.55
CA THR A 313 23.15 22.26 18.79
C THR A 313 22.34 21.97 17.54
N ASN A 314 22.99 21.88 16.38
CA ASN A 314 22.37 21.58 15.08
C ASN A 314 22.70 20.19 14.53
N ASP A 315 23.46 19.37 15.27
CA ASP A 315 23.81 18.04 14.81
C ASP A 315 22.70 17.04 15.14
N ASP A 316 22.16 16.41 14.11
CA ASP A 316 21.11 15.38 14.28
C ASP A 316 21.63 14.15 15.07
N GLU A 317 22.94 13.93 15.09
CA GLU A 317 23.59 12.84 15.85
C GLU A 317 23.43 12.96 17.38
N LEU A 318 23.15 14.15 17.90
CA LEU A 318 22.94 14.38 19.33
C LEU A 318 21.52 14.07 19.82
N LYS A 319 20.61 13.69 18.96
CA LYS A 319 19.19 13.48 19.28
C LYS A 319 18.84 12.02 19.51
N TYR A 320 19.63 11.11 18.99
CA TYR A 320 19.37 9.68 19.10
C TYR A 320 20.61 8.90 19.52
N VAL A 321 20.37 7.76 20.11
CA VAL A 321 21.37 6.78 20.48
C VAL A 321 21.00 5.45 19.83
N THR A 322 22.00 4.73 19.33
CA THR A 322 21.77 3.47 18.63
C THR A 322 21.93 2.29 19.60
N LEU A 323 20.88 1.48 19.72
CA LEU A 323 20.95 0.19 20.42
C LEU A 323 21.31 -0.91 19.42
N THR A 324 22.44 -1.58 19.65
CA THR A 324 22.89 -2.71 18.84
C THR A 324 22.99 -3.96 19.69
N ILE A 325 22.32 -5.04 19.27
CA ILE A 325 22.36 -6.34 19.95
C ILE A 325 23.25 -7.25 19.10
N GLY A 326 24.44 -7.57 19.64
CA GLY A 326 25.44 -8.41 18.96
C GLY A 326 25.21 -9.88 19.25
N ALA A 327 25.00 -10.70 18.21
CA ALA A 327 25.05 -12.15 18.32
C ALA A 327 26.44 -12.64 17.94
N THR A 328 27.03 -13.54 18.73
CA THR A 328 28.22 -14.29 18.33
C THR A 328 27.89 -15.08 17.07
N ALA A 329 28.72 -14.97 16.04
CA ALA A 329 28.55 -15.55 14.71
C ALA A 329 28.29 -17.07 14.79
N SER A 330 27.03 -17.45 14.85
CA SER A 330 26.56 -18.82 14.72
C SER A 330 25.60 -18.86 13.53
N THR A 331 26.05 -19.43 12.44
CA THR A 331 25.38 -20.01 11.24
C THR A 331 24.00 -19.49 10.79
N GLY A 332 23.57 -18.27 11.11
CA GLY A 332 22.22 -17.82 10.78
C GLY A 332 22.00 -16.33 10.66
N GLY A 333 23.02 -15.50 10.75
CA GLY A 333 22.87 -14.03 10.73
C GLY A 333 22.20 -13.50 12.00
N ASN A 334 22.58 -12.30 12.43
CA ASN A 334 21.94 -11.62 13.54
C ASN A 334 20.51 -11.23 13.14
N PRO A 335 19.44 -11.67 13.86
CA PRO A 335 18.08 -11.29 13.55
C PRO A 335 17.78 -9.83 13.94
N PHE A 336 18.60 -9.24 14.81
CA PHE A 336 18.42 -7.87 15.28
C PHE A 336 19.14 -6.89 14.36
N ARG A 337 18.48 -5.78 14.09
CA ARG A 337 19.09 -4.62 13.42
C ARG A 337 19.37 -3.53 14.44
N PRO A 338 20.35 -2.66 14.20
CA PRO A 338 20.54 -1.48 15.02
C PRO A 338 19.26 -0.63 15.08
N ILE A 339 18.91 -0.16 16.29
CA ILE A 339 17.71 0.63 16.55
C ILE A 339 18.13 2.02 16.99
N ASP A 340 17.79 3.04 16.21
CA ASP A 340 18.03 4.43 16.56
C ASP A 340 16.90 4.92 17.47
N ILE A 341 17.21 5.26 18.70
CA ILE A 341 16.26 5.71 19.71
C ILE A 341 16.37 7.22 19.87
N ASP A 342 15.31 7.93 19.50
CA ASP A 342 15.22 9.39 19.54
C ASP A 342 14.67 9.83 20.91
N PHE A 343 15.45 10.62 21.63
CA PHE A 343 15.10 11.20 22.93
C PHE A 343 14.73 12.69 22.84
N SER A 344 14.70 13.29 21.67
CA SER A 344 14.47 14.73 21.48
C SER A 344 13.12 15.23 22.03
N LYS A 345 12.17 14.32 22.25
CA LYS A 345 10.83 14.63 22.78
C LYS A 345 10.73 14.46 24.30
N THR A 346 11.85 14.23 24.99
CA THR A 346 11.90 14.15 26.43
C THR A 346 12.12 15.54 27.05
N THR A 347 11.60 15.76 28.23
CA THR A 347 11.74 17.01 29.01
C THR A 347 12.04 16.68 30.48
N MET A 348 12.57 17.66 31.20
CA MET A 348 12.87 17.53 32.64
C MET A 348 11.94 18.47 33.43
#